data_73711616e68a6198a5b9194cc7b74f35
#
_entry.id   73711616e68a6198a5b9194cc7b74f35
#
_cell.length_a   1.000
_cell.length_b   1.000
_cell.length_c   1.000
_cell.angle_alpha   90.00
_cell.angle_beta   90.00
_cell.angle_gamma   90.00
#
_symmetry.space_group_name_H-M   'P 1'
#
loop_
_entity.id
_entity.type
_entity.pdbx_description
1 polymer ?
#
loop_
_entity_poly.entity_id
_entity_poly.type
_entity_poly.pdbx_seq_one_letter_code
_entity_poly.pdbx_strand_id
1 'polypeptide(L)'
;VGNGYAVGQLNVIVDVFDYYTSCTNITTSDDGSEIASDEEFYELMRESMFAFSTAGAVGSYIYHAKSVSTEIADVQAVRPAVVKKVTLDLYTKGGAKYAFWGGDTIDLSSLAVYAKGSSTAASADTDYTVTYENGLLQVAIAADGALASASQIDVSLTFDGAGHVDIYVLMNDGTIATTEIKNAVLAACNESKVRPLADYVSVKDPGLVSYNIDFTYYVPTDTTLSGAAIQEAVDAAVEEYIAWQSGKLGRDINPDKLRDLLFHTGVKRIVLRSPAYKVLEGGKNNAAPQIAKLGTKTIVNGGYEDE
;
A
#
# COMPACT_ATOMS: atom_id res chain seq x y z
N VAL A 1 19.97 -20.15 -6.70
CA VAL A 1 20.96 -21.25 -6.85
C VAL A 1 22.37 -20.68 -6.72
N GLY A 2 22.89 -20.51 -5.54
CA GLY A 2 24.25 -19.96 -5.31
C GLY A 2 24.46 -19.52 -3.87
N ASN A 3 23.39 -19.57 -3.07
CA ASN A 3 23.43 -19.24 -1.64
C ASN A 3 23.95 -20.42 -0.82
N GLY A 4 24.59 -20.12 0.30
CA GLY A 4 25.03 -21.10 1.27
C GLY A 4 26.40 -21.73 1.02
N TYR A 5 27.16 -21.28 0.03
CA TYR A 5 28.56 -21.70 -0.10
C TYR A 5 29.40 -21.07 1.01
N ALA A 6 29.97 -21.91 1.85
CA ALA A 6 30.87 -21.46 2.90
C ALA A 6 32.15 -20.82 2.35
N VAL A 7 32.84 -20.05 3.20
CA VAL A 7 34.13 -19.42 2.86
C VAL A 7 35.08 -20.47 2.31
N GLY A 8 35.69 -20.20 1.16
CA GLY A 8 36.66 -21.07 0.49
C GLY A 8 36.06 -22.17 -0.42
N GLN A 9 34.74 -22.30 -0.51
CA GLN A 9 34.11 -23.31 -1.37
C GLN A 9 34.02 -22.88 -2.85
N LEU A 10 33.96 -21.58 -3.12
CA LEU A 10 34.01 -21.03 -4.48
C LEU A 10 35.49 -20.74 -4.82
N ASN A 11 36.17 -21.71 -5.39
CA ASN A 11 37.62 -21.67 -5.60
C ASN A 11 38.04 -22.13 -7.00
N VAL A 12 37.12 -22.27 -7.93
CA VAL A 12 37.39 -22.67 -9.32
C VAL A 12 37.24 -21.48 -10.26
N ILE A 13 38.26 -21.20 -11.05
CA ILE A 13 38.21 -20.22 -12.15
C ILE A 13 37.72 -20.95 -13.39
N VAL A 14 36.55 -20.58 -13.93
CA VAL A 14 35.98 -21.19 -15.14
C VAL A 14 36.63 -20.61 -16.39
N ASP A 15 36.75 -19.27 -16.45
CA ASP A 15 37.44 -18.57 -17.53
C ASP A 15 38.85 -18.19 -17.08
N VAL A 16 39.84 -18.64 -17.80
CA VAL A 16 41.26 -18.38 -17.48
C VAL A 16 41.66 -17.01 -18.01
N PHE A 17 42.01 -16.12 -17.08
CA PHE A 17 42.55 -14.79 -17.40
C PHE A 17 44.05 -14.77 -17.10
N ASP A 18 44.82 -14.06 -17.94
CA ASP A 18 46.23 -13.82 -17.68
C ASP A 18 46.43 -13.08 -16.34
N TYR A 19 47.44 -13.52 -15.57
CA TYR A 19 47.78 -12.98 -14.24
C TYR A 19 46.90 -13.40 -13.05
N TYR A 20 45.90 -14.28 -13.21
CA TYR A 20 45.14 -14.86 -12.12
C TYR A 20 45.58 -16.31 -11.90
N THR A 21 45.99 -16.63 -10.66
CA THR A 21 46.48 -18.00 -10.30
C THR A 21 45.46 -18.73 -9.44
N SER A 22 44.63 -18.03 -8.67
CA SER A 22 43.63 -18.63 -7.81
C SER A 22 42.53 -17.62 -7.44
N CYS A 23 41.36 -18.09 -7.13
CA CYS A 23 40.28 -17.30 -6.55
C CYS A 23 39.66 -18.07 -5.34
N THR A 24 39.09 -17.36 -4.42
CA THR A 24 38.32 -17.95 -3.33
C THR A 24 37.32 -16.90 -2.77
N ASN A 25 36.12 -17.35 -2.38
CA ASN A 25 35.20 -16.47 -1.67
C ASN A 25 35.67 -16.28 -0.22
N ILE A 26 35.63 -15.04 0.23
CA ILE A 26 36.04 -14.64 1.58
C ILE A 26 34.83 -14.51 2.56
N THR A 27 33.61 -14.53 2.02
CA THR A 27 32.37 -14.56 2.79
C THR A 27 31.50 -15.73 2.34
N THR A 28 30.55 -16.14 3.16
CA THR A 28 29.49 -17.07 2.72
C THR A 28 28.68 -16.39 1.61
N SER A 29 28.34 -17.14 0.55
CA SER A 29 27.45 -16.62 -0.49
C SER A 29 26.02 -16.52 0.06
N ASP A 30 25.44 -15.34 -0.01
CA ASP A 30 24.10 -15.02 0.44
C ASP A 30 23.43 -14.03 -0.53
N ASP A 31 22.18 -13.65 -0.26
CA ASP A 31 21.40 -12.65 -1.03
C ASP A 31 21.13 -13.01 -2.50
N GLY A 32 21.39 -14.25 -2.92
CA GLY A 32 20.95 -14.73 -4.24
C GLY A 32 19.47 -15.09 -4.22
N SER A 33 18.70 -14.60 -5.17
CA SER A 33 17.31 -14.97 -5.40
C SER A 33 17.18 -16.00 -6.52
N GLU A 34 16.03 -16.64 -6.61
CA GLU A 34 15.67 -17.45 -7.78
C GLU A 34 15.61 -16.57 -9.04
N ILE A 35 15.78 -17.19 -10.20
CA ILE A 35 15.60 -16.50 -11.48
C ILE A 35 14.13 -16.08 -11.56
N ALA A 36 13.91 -14.81 -11.91
CA ALA A 36 12.56 -14.30 -12.15
C ALA A 36 11.83 -15.17 -13.18
N SER A 37 10.56 -15.42 -12.96
CA SER A 37 9.69 -16.07 -13.93
C SER A 37 9.58 -15.22 -15.21
N ASP A 38 9.19 -15.82 -16.33
CA ASP A 38 9.01 -15.10 -17.59
C ASP A 38 8.01 -13.94 -17.46
N GLU A 39 6.97 -14.10 -16.64
CA GLU A 39 5.96 -13.07 -16.39
C GLU A 39 6.56 -11.89 -15.59
N GLU A 40 7.28 -12.17 -14.50
CA GLU A 40 7.96 -11.16 -13.70
C GLU A 40 9.01 -10.40 -14.53
N PHE A 41 9.78 -11.13 -15.35
CA PHE A 41 10.77 -10.53 -16.25
C PHE A 41 10.10 -9.65 -17.31
N TYR A 42 8.98 -10.10 -17.87
CA TYR A 42 8.22 -9.33 -18.87
C TYR A 42 7.65 -8.03 -18.25
N GLU A 43 7.10 -8.09 -17.05
CA GLU A 43 6.63 -6.89 -16.34
C GLU A 43 7.78 -5.92 -16.05
N LEU A 44 8.91 -6.41 -15.55
CA LEU A 44 10.09 -5.58 -15.30
C LEU A 44 10.64 -4.95 -16.59
N MET A 45 10.67 -5.69 -17.70
CA MET A 45 11.07 -5.17 -18.99
C MET A 45 10.13 -4.08 -19.50
N ARG A 46 8.82 -4.24 -19.32
CA ARG A 46 7.81 -3.23 -19.67
C ARG A 46 7.97 -1.97 -18.81
N GLU A 47 8.24 -2.14 -17.53
CA GLU A 47 8.46 -1.04 -16.60
C GLU A 47 9.83 -0.36 -16.79
N SER A 48 10.83 -1.05 -17.39
CA SER A 48 12.17 -0.50 -17.60
C SER A 48 12.20 0.77 -18.46
N MET A 49 11.19 0.96 -19.31
CA MET A 49 11.05 2.21 -20.09
C MET A 49 10.91 3.45 -19.19
N PHE A 50 10.41 3.28 -17.98
CA PHE A 50 10.29 4.36 -17.00
C PHE A 50 11.62 4.69 -16.30
N ALA A 51 12.63 3.80 -16.38
CA ALA A 51 13.97 4.04 -15.81
C ALA A 51 14.65 5.27 -16.39
N PHE A 52 14.32 5.62 -17.63
CA PHE A 52 14.89 6.79 -18.32
C PHE A 52 14.12 8.09 -18.03
N SER A 53 13.02 8.01 -17.28
CA SER A 53 12.20 9.19 -16.94
C SER A 53 12.75 9.85 -15.67
N THR A 54 13.40 11.01 -15.84
CA THR A 54 13.88 11.85 -14.71
C THR A 54 12.85 12.85 -14.22
N ALA A 55 11.60 12.76 -14.71
CA ALA A 55 10.58 13.80 -14.50
C ALA A 55 9.56 13.49 -13.37
N GLY A 56 9.89 12.62 -12.41
CA GLY A 56 8.99 12.33 -11.29
C GLY A 56 7.73 11.54 -11.68
N ALA A 57 7.77 10.83 -12.80
CA ALA A 57 6.67 9.95 -13.19
C ALA A 57 6.50 8.81 -12.18
N VAL A 58 5.26 8.52 -11.80
CA VAL A 58 4.91 7.42 -10.87
C VAL A 58 5.59 6.12 -11.25
N GLY A 59 5.62 5.77 -12.56
CA GLY A 59 6.27 4.56 -13.06
C GLY A 59 7.77 4.51 -12.80
N SER A 60 8.47 5.65 -12.79
CA SER A 60 9.90 5.71 -12.47
C SER A 60 10.17 5.30 -11.02
N TYR A 61 9.40 5.84 -10.07
CA TYR A 61 9.50 5.45 -8.67
C TYR A 61 9.19 3.98 -8.45
N ILE A 62 8.14 3.45 -9.10
CA ILE A 62 7.78 2.02 -9.03
C ILE A 62 8.92 1.16 -9.56
N TYR A 63 9.46 1.49 -10.72
CA TYR A 63 10.58 0.74 -11.33
C TYR A 63 11.80 0.71 -10.41
N HIS A 64 12.27 1.86 -9.94
CA HIS A 64 13.44 1.93 -9.08
C HIS A 64 13.24 1.22 -7.74
N ALA A 65 12.04 1.30 -7.16
CA ALA A 65 11.71 0.57 -5.94
C ALA A 65 11.70 -0.95 -6.14
N LYS A 66 11.08 -1.44 -7.22
CA LYS A 66 11.07 -2.88 -7.55
C LYS A 66 12.47 -3.43 -7.88
N SER A 67 13.32 -2.60 -8.48
CA SER A 67 14.69 -3.00 -8.84
C SER A 67 15.61 -3.25 -7.64
N VAL A 68 15.19 -2.89 -6.42
CA VAL A 68 15.99 -3.06 -5.20
C VAL A 68 16.09 -4.53 -4.79
N SER A 69 15.00 -5.28 -4.93
CA SER A 69 14.96 -6.70 -4.56
C SER A 69 13.88 -7.44 -5.35
N THR A 70 14.18 -8.66 -5.75
CA THR A 70 13.22 -9.59 -6.38
C THR A 70 12.18 -10.12 -5.39
N GLU A 71 12.35 -9.89 -4.08
CA GLU A 71 11.37 -10.22 -3.05
C GLU A 71 10.23 -9.21 -2.95
N ILE A 72 10.30 -8.10 -3.71
CA ILE A 72 9.24 -7.09 -3.76
C ILE A 72 8.17 -7.52 -4.77
N ALA A 73 6.98 -7.84 -4.28
CA ALA A 73 5.83 -8.23 -5.12
C ALA A 73 5.18 -7.04 -5.81
N ASP A 74 4.91 -5.98 -5.05
CA ASP A 74 4.18 -4.82 -5.57
C ASP A 74 4.65 -3.52 -4.94
N VAL A 75 4.61 -2.46 -5.70
CA VAL A 75 4.98 -1.11 -5.27
C VAL A 75 3.95 -0.11 -5.75
N GLN A 76 3.57 0.80 -4.88
CA GLN A 76 2.76 1.95 -5.26
C GLN A 76 3.44 3.24 -4.81
N ALA A 77 3.48 4.22 -5.71
CA ALA A 77 3.91 5.57 -5.41
C ALA A 77 2.69 6.50 -5.45
N VAL A 78 2.44 7.16 -4.34
CA VAL A 78 1.24 7.98 -4.13
C VAL A 78 1.68 9.39 -3.75
N ARG A 79 1.01 10.39 -4.29
CA ARG A 79 1.12 11.77 -3.82
C ARG A 79 0.15 11.94 -2.63
N PRO A 80 0.67 12.00 -1.38
CA PRO A 80 -0.21 12.03 -0.22
C PRO A 80 -0.92 13.37 -0.11
N ALA A 81 -2.13 13.37 0.44
CA ALA A 81 -2.72 14.59 0.95
C ALA A 81 -1.95 15.04 2.20
N VAL A 82 -1.58 16.31 2.26
CA VAL A 82 -0.86 16.89 3.41
C VAL A 82 -1.84 17.70 4.25
N VAL A 83 -2.06 17.28 5.48
CA VAL A 83 -2.86 18.03 6.46
C VAL A 83 -1.94 18.98 7.24
N LYS A 84 -2.25 20.26 7.18
CA LYS A 84 -1.52 21.28 7.92
C LYS A 84 -2.47 22.13 8.75
N LYS A 85 -2.16 22.27 10.04
CA LYS A 85 -2.88 23.18 10.93
C LYS A 85 -2.17 24.53 10.91
N VAL A 86 -2.90 25.58 10.51
CA VAL A 86 -2.39 26.97 10.45
C VAL A 86 -3.16 27.84 11.41
N THR A 87 -2.47 28.71 12.11
CA THR A 87 -3.08 29.73 12.98
C THR A 87 -3.30 31.00 12.16
N LEU A 88 -4.53 31.50 12.14
CA LEU A 88 -4.94 32.71 11.43
C LEU A 88 -5.40 33.77 12.39
N ASP A 89 -5.00 35.02 12.14
CA ASP A 89 -5.51 36.18 12.84
C ASP A 89 -6.93 36.53 12.39
N LEU A 90 -7.77 36.96 13.31
CA LEU A 90 -9.12 37.44 13.03
C LEU A 90 -9.13 38.95 12.90
N TYR A 91 -9.65 39.42 11.77
CA TYR A 91 -9.85 40.86 11.44
C TYR A 91 -11.32 41.20 11.57
N THR A 92 -11.61 42.36 12.19
CA THR A 92 -12.99 42.83 12.34
C THR A 92 -13.31 43.84 11.26
N LYS A 93 -14.38 43.61 10.51
CA LYS A 93 -14.91 44.53 9.51
C LYS A 93 -16.44 44.61 9.59
N GLY A 94 -16.98 45.78 9.81
CA GLY A 94 -18.45 45.97 9.89
C GLY A 94 -19.11 45.20 11.05
N GLY A 95 -18.39 44.97 12.13
CA GLY A 95 -18.86 44.16 13.28
C GLY A 95 -18.72 42.64 13.12
N ALA A 96 -18.37 42.15 11.96
CA ALA A 96 -18.09 40.73 11.71
C ALA A 96 -16.58 40.45 11.73
N LYS A 97 -16.20 39.21 12.12
CA LYS A 97 -14.80 38.75 12.18
C LYS A 97 -14.49 37.83 11.01
N TYR A 98 -13.34 38.01 10.41
CA TYR A 98 -12.87 37.24 9.26
C TYR A 98 -11.42 36.79 9.44
N ALA A 99 -11.10 35.59 9.02
CA ALA A 99 -9.73 35.15 8.79
C ALA A 99 -9.54 34.86 7.31
N PHE A 100 -8.31 35.06 6.82
CA PHE A 100 -7.97 34.82 5.43
C PHE A 100 -6.71 33.96 5.35
N TRP A 101 -6.71 33.07 4.36
CA TRP A 101 -5.53 32.33 3.97
C TRP A 101 -5.46 32.25 2.44
N GLY A 102 -4.29 32.54 1.89
CA GLY A 102 -4.04 32.46 0.45
C GLY A 102 -2.99 31.40 0.16
N GLY A 103 -3.19 30.64 -0.89
CA GLY A 103 -2.26 29.60 -1.28
C GLY A 103 -2.88 28.58 -2.24
N ASP A 104 -2.26 27.41 -2.27
CA ASP A 104 -2.54 26.32 -3.18
C ASP A 104 -3.97 25.76 -3.05
N THR A 105 -4.33 24.90 -3.97
CA THR A 105 -5.61 24.18 -3.98
C THR A 105 -5.82 23.43 -2.65
N ILE A 106 -6.95 23.73 -1.99
CA ILE A 106 -7.34 23.14 -0.70
C ILE A 106 -8.55 22.23 -0.91
N ASP A 107 -8.57 21.11 -0.22
CA ASP A 107 -9.78 20.29 -0.07
C ASP A 107 -10.66 20.86 1.05
N LEU A 108 -11.76 21.51 0.66
CA LEU A 108 -12.70 22.10 1.59
C LEU A 108 -13.52 21.06 2.37
N SER A 109 -13.67 19.82 1.84
CA SER A 109 -14.48 18.79 2.49
C SER A 109 -13.88 18.31 3.81
N SER A 110 -12.57 18.45 3.97
CA SER A 110 -11.82 18.09 5.18
C SER A 110 -11.41 19.28 6.05
N LEU A 111 -11.82 20.52 5.65
CA LEU A 111 -11.50 21.72 6.41
C LEU A 111 -12.19 21.70 7.77
N ALA A 112 -11.44 21.99 8.82
CA ALA A 112 -11.95 22.12 10.18
C ALA A 112 -11.35 23.36 10.86
N VAL A 113 -12.19 24.11 11.56
CA VAL A 113 -11.82 25.34 12.29
C VAL A 113 -11.91 25.07 13.79
N TYR A 114 -10.93 25.58 14.52
CA TYR A 114 -10.79 25.41 15.97
C TYR A 114 -10.54 26.77 16.62
N ALA A 115 -10.97 26.91 17.88
CA ALA A 115 -10.36 27.97 18.71
C ALA A 115 -8.87 27.70 18.84
N LYS A 116 -8.04 28.76 18.89
CA LYS A 116 -6.59 28.60 18.98
C LYS A 116 -6.17 27.66 20.12
N GLY A 117 -5.40 26.64 19.76
CA GLY A 117 -4.91 25.63 20.72
C GLY A 117 -5.94 24.58 21.16
N SER A 118 -7.17 24.63 20.64
CA SER A 118 -8.20 23.63 20.92
C SER A 118 -8.01 22.36 20.08
N SER A 119 -8.43 21.22 20.64
CA SER A 119 -8.57 19.95 19.95
C SER A 119 -10.01 19.69 19.45
N THR A 120 -10.99 20.50 19.92
CA THR A 120 -12.39 20.37 19.53
C THR A 120 -12.69 21.31 18.38
N ALA A 121 -13.16 20.76 17.26
CA ALA A 121 -13.57 21.54 16.10
C ALA A 121 -14.84 22.33 16.39
N ALA A 122 -14.91 23.54 15.86
CA ALA A 122 -16.13 24.35 15.83
C ALA A 122 -17.10 23.80 14.76
N SER A 123 -18.36 24.09 14.88
CA SER A 123 -19.41 23.61 13.98
C SER A 123 -19.52 24.52 12.75
N ALA A 124 -19.38 23.94 11.56
CA ALA A 124 -19.64 24.64 10.32
C ALA A 124 -21.09 25.13 10.26
N ASP A 125 -21.33 26.25 9.59
CA ASP A 125 -22.62 26.93 9.43
C ASP A 125 -23.25 27.48 10.73
N THR A 126 -22.77 27.06 11.90
CA THR A 126 -23.19 27.55 13.21
C THR A 126 -22.18 28.54 13.81
N ASP A 127 -20.90 28.13 13.85
CA ASP A 127 -19.84 28.94 14.46
C ASP A 127 -19.05 29.74 13.42
N TYR A 128 -19.00 29.24 12.18
CA TYR A 128 -18.29 29.87 11.06
C TYR A 128 -18.87 29.44 9.71
N THR A 129 -18.60 30.26 8.69
CA THR A 129 -18.81 29.89 7.28
C THR A 129 -17.51 30.05 6.50
N VAL A 130 -17.39 29.31 5.40
CA VAL A 130 -16.17 29.28 4.57
C VAL A 130 -16.51 29.59 3.13
N THR A 131 -15.71 30.45 2.53
CA THR A 131 -15.67 30.64 1.08
C THR A 131 -14.24 30.47 0.57
N TYR A 132 -14.10 29.84 -0.60
CA TYR A 132 -12.81 29.70 -1.25
C TYR A 132 -12.95 30.05 -2.73
N GLU A 133 -12.35 31.17 -3.12
CA GLU A 133 -12.41 31.67 -4.47
C GLU A 133 -11.06 32.21 -4.91
N ASN A 134 -10.64 31.91 -6.12
CA ASN A 134 -9.38 32.39 -6.73
C ASN A 134 -8.13 32.17 -5.85
N GLY A 135 -8.05 31.02 -5.13
CA GLY A 135 -6.92 30.73 -4.26
C GLY A 135 -6.97 31.45 -2.90
N LEU A 136 -8.07 32.16 -2.59
CA LEU A 136 -8.26 32.81 -1.30
C LEU A 136 -9.34 32.11 -0.48
N LEU A 137 -8.94 31.57 0.67
CA LEU A 137 -9.84 31.07 1.70
C LEU A 137 -10.25 32.23 2.60
N GLN A 138 -11.54 32.40 2.80
CA GLN A 138 -12.10 33.29 3.79
C GLN A 138 -12.92 32.45 4.79
N VAL A 139 -12.63 32.60 6.06
CA VAL A 139 -13.43 32.06 7.18
C VAL A 139 -14.14 33.23 7.84
N ALA A 140 -15.46 33.25 7.81
CA ALA A 140 -16.27 34.24 8.50
C ALA A 140 -16.82 33.63 9.81
N ILE A 141 -16.63 34.33 10.92
CA ILE A 141 -17.04 33.87 12.25
C ILE A 141 -18.46 34.36 12.55
N ALA A 142 -19.31 33.44 13.01
CA ALA A 142 -20.66 33.81 13.45
C ALA A 142 -20.61 34.68 14.72
N ALA A 143 -21.44 35.69 14.77
CA ALA A 143 -21.45 36.66 15.89
C ALA A 143 -21.77 36.01 17.25
N ASP A 144 -22.62 34.99 17.25
CA ASP A 144 -23.08 34.27 18.44
C ASP A 144 -22.47 32.86 18.57
N GLY A 145 -21.49 32.52 17.71
CA GLY A 145 -20.83 31.22 17.70
C GLY A 145 -19.72 31.07 18.76
N ALA A 146 -19.27 29.85 18.95
CA ALA A 146 -18.22 29.49 19.93
C ALA A 146 -16.89 30.26 19.69
N LEU A 147 -16.65 30.75 18.48
CA LEU A 147 -15.45 31.51 18.09
C LEU A 147 -15.62 33.04 18.17
N ALA A 148 -16.79 33.55 18.57
CA ALA A 148 -17.11 34.99 18.56
C ALA A 148 -16.15 35.85 19.39
N SER A 149 -15.64 35.34 20.51
CA SER A 149 -14.68 36.03 21.39
C SER A 149 -13.21 35.83 20.97
N ALA A 150 -12.93 34.94 20.01
CA ALA A 150 -11.55 34.62 19.60
C ALA A 150 -10.87 35.82 18.92
N SER A 151 -9.56 35.95 19.07
CA SER A 151 -8.70 36.84 18.29
C SER A 151 -7.91 36.09 17.20
N GLN A 152 -7.74 34.78 17.37
CA GLN A 152 -7.08 33.87 16.46
C GLN A 152 -7.83 32.55 16.39
N ILE A 153 -7.75 31.91 15.26
CA ILE A 153 -8.31 30.56 15.04
C ILE A 153 -7.23 29.65 14.47
N ASP A 154 -7.35 28.35 14.73
CA ASP A 154 -6.57 27.33 14.05
C ASP A 154 -7.44 26.70 12.96
N VAL A 155 -6.92 26.63 11.75
CA VAL A 155 -7.61 26.01 10.61
C VAL A 155 -6.81 24.80 10.15
N SER A 156 -7.43 23.63 10.13
CA SER A 156 -6.86 22.43 9.53
C SER A 156 -7.14 22.46 8.04
N LEU A 157 -6.09 22.52 7.25
CA LEU A 157 -6.13 22.59 5.79
C LEU A 157 -5.54 21.31 5.22
N THR A 158 -6.22 20.70 4.28
CA THR A 158 -5.70 19.58 3.50
C THR A 158 -5.30 20.09 2.13
N PHE A 159 -4.04 19.85 1.80
CA PHE A 159 -3.44 20.25 0.53
C PHE A 159 -3.24 19.03 -0.33
N ASP A 160 -3.34 19.21 -1.63
CA ASP A 160 -2.76 18.31 -2.60
C ASP A 160 -1.23 18.30 -2.38
N GLY A 161 -0.67 17.19 -1.97
CA GLY A 161 0.72 17.04 -1.51
C GLY A 161 1.76 17.21 -2.60
N ALA A 162 1.72 18.33 -3.33
CA ALA A 162 2.68 18.66 -4.38
C ALA A 162 4.12 18.58 -3.85
N GLY A 163 4.97 17.84 -4.54
CA GLY A 163 6.35 17.60 -4.14
C GLY A 163 6.54 16.52 -3.06
N HIS A 164 5.47 15.89 -2.56
CA HIS A 164 5.58 14.73 -1.68
C HIS A 164 5.27 13.44 -2.46
N VAL A 165 6.11 12.41 -2.27
CA VAL A 165 5.93 11.09 -2.86
C VAL A 165 6.09 10.05 -1.76
N ASP A 166 4.99 9.36 -1.44
CA ASP A 166 4.98 8.23 -0.52
C ASP A 166 5.04 6.93 -1.32
N ILE A 167 6.06 6.12 -1.05
CA ILE A 167 6.25 4.81 -1.69
C ILE A 167 5.82 3.73 -0.71
N TYR A 168 4.95 2.83 -1.16
CA TYR A 168 4.45 1.69 -0.41
C TYR A 168 4.97 0.42 -1.05
N VAL A 169 5.55 -0.47 -0.25
CA VAL A 169 6.21 -1.70 -0.71
C VAL A 169 5.54 -2.90 -0.08
N LEU A 170 5.26 -3.91 -0.90
CA LEU A 170 4.71 -5.19 -0.52
C LEU A 170 5.70 -6.29 -0.89
N MET A 171 5.96 -7.23 0.04
CA MET A 171 6.84 -8.37 -0.18
C MET A 171 6.08 -9.55 -0.82
N ASN A 172 6.81 -10.46 -1.49
CA ASN A 172 6.26 -11.65 -2.18
C ASN A 172 5.48 -12.58 -1.25
N ASP A 173 5.86 -12.62 0.02
CA ASP A 173 5.15 -13.38 1.05
C ASP A 173 3.91 -12.68 1.62
N GLY A 174 3.53 -11.54 1.05
CA GLY A 174 2.42 -10.73 1.51
C GLY A 174 2.69 -9.98 2.82
N THR A 175 3.95 -9.88 3.25
CA THR A 175 4.35 -9.11 4.43
C THR A 175 4.71 -7.67 4.09
N ILE A 176 4.77 -6.84 5.13
CA ILE A 176 5.27 -5.47 5.05
C ILE A 176 6.79 -5.51 4.94
N ALA A 177 7.35 -4.65 4.11
CA ALA A 177 8.80 -4.54 3.92
C ALA A 177 9.54 -4.25 5.24
N THR A 178 10.68 -4.90 5.44
CA THR A 178 11.56 -4.64 6.58
C THR A 178 12.16 -3.25 6.52
N THR A 179 12.74 -2.80 7.63
CA THR A 179 13.43 -1.49 7.68
C THR A 179 14.59 -1.42 6.68
N GLU A 180 15.31 -2.52 6.49
CA GLU A 180 16.43 -2.64 5.54
C GLU A 180 15.94 -2.43 4.10
N ILE A 181 14.88 -3.13 3.69
CA ILE A 181 14.26 -2.98 2.36
C ILE A 181 13.73 -1.56 2.17
N LYS A 182 13.04 -1.00 3.17
CA LYS A 182 12.54 0.39 3.09
C LYS A 182 13.66 1.39 2.92
N ASN A 183 14.77 1.23 3.62
CA ASN A 183 15.93 2.11 3.50
C ASN A 183 16.62 1.96 2.13
N ALA A 184 16.72 0.74 1.61
CA ALA A 184 17.29 0.48 0.28
C ALA A 184 16.41 1.08 -0.83
N VAL A 185 15.08 0.93 -0.74
CA VAL A 185 14.12 1.57 -1.65
C VAL A 185 14.20 3.10 -1.58
N LEU A 186 14.27 3.64 -0.36
CA LEU A 186 14.43 5.09 -0.17
C LEU A 186 15.72 5.60 -0.81
N ALA A 187 16.83 4.88 -0.64
CA ALA A 187 18.12 5.24 -1.23
C ALA A 187 18.05 5.23 -2.76
N ALA A 188 17.50 4.17 -3.36
CA ALA A 188 17.34 4.04 -4.81
C ALA A 188 16.45 5.13 -5.41
N CYS A 189 15.31 5.41 -4.77
CA CYS A 189 14.36 6.42 -5.24
C CYS A 189 14.81 7.87 -4.94
N ASN A 190 15.74 8.07 -4.02
CA ASN A 190 16.24 9.39 -3.61
C ASN A 190 17.56 9.76 -4.29
N GLU A 191 18.08 8.90 -5.17
CA GLU A 191 19.29 9.17 -5.91
C GLU A 191 19.15 10.42 -6.79
N SER A 192 20.20 11.25 -6.85
CA SER A 192 20.16 12.55 -7.54
C SER A 192 19.85 12.48 -9.04
N LYS A 193 20.04 11.31 -9.66
CA LYS A 193 19.70 11.05 -11.07
C LYS A 193 18.26 10.58 -11.27
N VAL A 194 17.59 10.14 -10.21
CA VAL A 194 16.24 9.55 -10.21
C VAL A 194 15.21 10.57 -9.73
N ARG A 195 15.50 11.20 -8.61
CA ARG A 195 14.58 12.10 -7.93
C ARG A 195 14.61 13.52 -8.52
N PRO A 196 13.47 14.11 -8.92
CA PRO A 196 13.36 15.54 -9.17
C PRO A 196 13.78 16.36 -7.94
N LEU A 197 14.36 17.53 -8.17
CA LEU A 197 14.93 18.35 -7.11
C LEU A 197 13.87 18.81 -6.09
N ALA A 198 12.62 18.94 -6.52
CA ALA A 198 11.49 19.40 -5.71
C ALA A 198 10.77 18.29 -4.94
N ASP A 199 11.06 17.01 -5.22
CA ASP A 199 10.33 15.90 -4.62
C ASP A 199 10.92 15.50 -3.27
N TYR A 200 10.04 15.33 -2.29
CA TYR A 200 10.33 14.73 -1.00
C TYR A 200 9.80 13.31 -0.97
N VAL A 201 10.70 12.35 -1.02
CA VAL A 201 10.36 10.91 -1.09
C VAL A 201 10.39 10.31 0.31
N SER A 202 9.36 9.53 0.63
CA SER A 202 9.32 8.70 1.84
C SER A 202 8.80 7.30 1.53
N VAL A 203 9.26 6.29 2.29
CA VAL A 203 8.78 4.91 2.18
C VAL A 203 7.94 4.61 3.41
N LYS A 204 6.71 4.17 3.20
CA LYS A 204 5.70 3.97 4.24
C LYS A 204 5.10 2.57 4.17
N ASP A 205 4.45 2.18 5.26
CA ASP A 205 3.71 0.92 5.35
C ASP A 205 2.28 1.10 4.84
N PRO A 206 1.75 0.13 4.06
CA PRO A 206 0.36 0.14 3.65
C PRO A 206 -0.59 -0.09 4.83
N GLY A 207 -1.82 0.37 4.69
CA GLY A 207 -2.87 0.08 5.67
C GLY A 207 -3.22 -1.41 5.68
N LEU A 208 -3.35 -2.02 6.87
CA LEU A 208 -3.73 -3.43 7.02
C LEU A 208 -5.24 -3.56 7.21
N VAL A 209 -5.88 -4.40 6.40
CA VAL A 209 -7.30 -4.75 6.52
C VAL A 209 -7.43 -6.24 6.80
N SER A 210 -7.82 -6.58 8.01
CA SER A 210 -8.00 -7.99 8.39
C SER A 210 -9.26 -8.58 7.78
N TYR A 211 -9.17 -9.86 7.36
CA TYR A 211 -10.30 -10.67 6.92
C TYR A 211 -10.16 -12.09 7.49
N ASN A 212 -11.29 -12.79 7.62
CA ASN A 212 -11.32 -14.18 8.06
C ASN A 212 -11.75 -15.08 6.92
N ILE A 213 -11.35 -16.34 6.96
CA ILE A 213 -11.88 -17.40 6.11
C ILE A 213 -12.70 -18.32 7.00
N ASP A 214 -13.99 -18.47 6.70
CA ASP A 214 -14.90 -19.36 7.40
C ASP A 214 -15.90 -19.94 6.41
N PHE A 215 -15.79 -21.26 6.19
CA PHE A 215 -16.72 -21.98 5.33
C PHE A 215 -16.86 -23.44 5.71
N THR A 216 -17.98 -24.03 5.25
CA THR A 216 -18.20 -25.47 5.27
C THR A 216 -18.31 -25.96 3.83
N TYR A 217 -17.61 -27.02 3.49
CA TYR A 217 -17.72 -27.68 2.20
C TYR A 217 -18.36 -29.07 2.32
N TYR A 218 -19.01 -29.49 1.25
CA TYR A 218 -19.66 -30.79 1.14
C TYR A 218 -19.14 -31.51 -0.11
N VAL A 219 -18.99 -32.83 0.02
CA VAL A 219 -18.40 -33.68 -1.01
C VAL A 219 -19.50 -34.52 -1.66
N PRO A 220 -19.50 -34.72 -3.00
CA PRO A 220 -20.47 -35.60 -3.65
C PRO A 220 -20.22 -37.06 -3.24
N THR A 221 -21.30 -37.84 -3.04
CA THR A 221 -21.22 -39.26 -2.66
C THR A 221 -20.65 -40.15 -3.75
N ASP A 222 -20.75 -39.76 -5.02
CA ASP A 222 -20.25 -40.49 -6.19
C ASP A 222 -18.80 -40.16 -6.58
N THR A 223 -18.09 -39.39 -5.73
CA THR A 223 -16.68 -39.03 -6.00
C THR A 223 -15.77 -40.25 -6.01
N THR A 224 -14.83 -40.27 -6.94
CA THR A 224 -13.76 -41.27 -7.00
C THR A 224 -12.55 -40.90 -6.14
N LEU A 225 -12.49 -39.66 -5.62
CA LEU A 225 -11.41 -39.17 -4.77
C LEU A 225 -11.63 -39.57 -3.32
N SER A 226 -10.54 -39.86 -2.60
CA SER A 226 -10.62 -40.09 -1.16
C SER A 226 -10.92 -38.77 -0.43
N GLY A 227 -11.60 -38.85 0.71
CA GLY A 227 -11.86 -37.67 1.55
C GLY A 227 -10.58 -36.92 1.96
N ALA A 228 -9.47 -37.65 2.14
CA ALA A 228 -8.17 -37.05 2.45
C ALA A 228 -7.60 -36.27 1.25
N ALA A 229 -7.73 -36.80 0.03
CA ALA A 229 -7.28 -36.10 -1.19
C ALA A 229 -8.07 -34.81 -1.43
N ILE A 230 -9.39 -34.82 -1.18
CA ILE A 230 -10.23 -33.63 -1.29
C ILE A 230 -9.85 -32.60 -0.22
N GLN A 231 -9.62 -33.05 1.02
CA GLN A 231 -9.17 -32.15 2.10
C GLN A 231 -7.85 -31.48 1.73
N GLU A 232 -6.87 -32.23 1.25
CA GLU A 232 -5.59 -31.68 0.80
C GLU A 232 -5.74 -30.67 -0.34
N ALA A 233 -6.60 -30.97 -1.31
CA ALA A 233 -6.90 -30.06 -2.42
C ALA A 233 -7.62 -28.79 -1.94
N VAL A 234 -8.54 -28.89 -0.98
CA VAL A 234 -9.21 -27.74 -0.36
C VAL A 234 -8.20 -26.88 0.40
N ASP A 235 -7.32 -27.49 1.18
CA ASP A 235 -6.30 -26.75 1.92
C ASP A 235 -5.34 -26.03 0.96
N ALA A 236 -4.90 -26.69 -0.12
CA ALA A 236 -4.06 -26.07 -1.15
C ALA A 236 -4.77 -24.88 -1.85
N ALA A 237 -6.05 -25.03 -2.19
CA ALA A 237 -6.84 -23.96 -2.81
C ALA A 237 -7.00 -22.73 -1.88
N VAL A 238 -7.12 -22.99 -0.58
CA VAL A 238 -7.18 -21.91 0.42
C VAL A 238 -5.83 -21.20 0.55
N GLU A 239 -4.71 -21.90 0.56
CA GLU A 239 -3.38 -21.28 0.58
C GLU A 239 -3.12 -20.49 -0.71
N GLU A 240 -3.54 -21.00 -1.87
CA GLU A 240 -3.47 -20.25 -3.14
C GLU A 240 -4.29 -18.96 -3.07
N TYR A 241 -5.50 -19.01 -2.51
CA TYR A 241 -6.31 -17.80 -2.31
C TYR A 241 -5.64 -16.80 -1.38
N ILE A 242 -5.05 -17.24 -0.27
CA ILE A 242 -4.35 -16.38 0.70
C ILE A 242 -3.18 -15.68 0.02
N ALA A 243 -2.35 -16.42 -0.71
CA ALA A 243 -1.22 -15.89 -1.45
C ALA A 243 -1.67 -14.89 -2.53
N TRP A 244 -2.69 -15.24 -3.30
CA TRP A 244 -3.27 -14.34 -4.30
C TRP A 244 -3.82 -13.06 -3.65
N GLN A 245 -4.60 -13.18 -2.56
CA GLN A 245 -5.25 -12.04 -1.91
C GLN A 245 -4.24 -11.06 -1.32
N SER A 246 -3.15 -11.56 -0.72
CA SER A 246 -2.10 -10.74 -0.10
C SER A 246 -1.02 -10.28 -1.09
N GLY A 247 -1.01 -10.77 -2.33
CA GLY A 247 0.08 -10.52 -3.29
C GLY A 247 0.01 -9.18 -4.04
N LYS A 248 -0.94 -8.28 -3.72
CA LYS A 248 -1.08 -6.99 -4.42
C LYS A 248 -1.68 -5.93 -3.53
N LEU A 249 -1.11 -4.72 -3.57
CA LEU A 249 -1.64 -3.54 -2.91
C LEU A 249 -2.99 -3.13 -3.51
N GLY A 250 -3.96 -2.80 -2.66
CA GLY A 250 -5.29 -2.35 -3.07
C GLY A 250 -6.17 -3.42 -3.73
N ARG A 251 -5.83 -4.71 -3.57
CA ARG A 251 -6.68 -5.79 -4.06
C ARG A 251 -7.87 -5.97 -3.16
N ASP A 252 -9.06 -5.79 -3.71
CA ASP A 252 -10.31 -6.00 -3.01
C ASP A 252 -10.40 -7.42 -2.45
N ILE A 253 -10.97 -7.58 -1.24
CA ILE A 253 -11.25 -8.90 -0.68
C ILE A 253 -12.38 -9.52 -1.51
N ASN A 254 -12.03 -10.55 -2.29
CA ASN A 254 -12.96 -11.16 -3.24
C ASN A 254 -13.33 -12.60 -2.85
N PRO A 255 -14.54 -12.81 -2.29
CA PRO A 255 -15.01 -14.15 -1.92
C PRO A 255 -15.24 -15.06 -3.12
N ASP A 256 -15.51 -14.50 -4.31
CA ASP A 256 -15.81 -15.31 -5.49
C ASP A 256 -14.56 -15.97 -6.05
N LYS A 257 -13.37 -15.34 -5.89
CA LYS A 257 -12.12 -16.01 -6.22
C LYS A 257 -11.85 -17.22 -5.31
N LEU A 258 -12.20 -17.13 -4.02
CA LEU A 258 -12.12 -18.28 -3.12
C LEU A 258 -13.09 -19.40 -3.56
N ARG A 259 -14.32 -19.07 -3.91
CA ARG A 259 -15.29 -20.07 -4.42
C ARG A 259 -14.81 -20.73 -5.70
N ASP A 260 -14.28 -19.95 -6.64
CA ASP A 260 -13.71 -20.44 -7.88
C ASP A 260 -12.63 -21.51 -7.62
N LEU A 261 -11.64 -21.20 -6.80
CA LEU A 261 -10.57 -22.13 -6.44
C LEU A 261 -11.11 -23.39 -5.76
N LEU A 262 -12.04 -23.24 -4.83
CA LEU A 262 -12.63 -24.36 -4.10
C LEU A 262 -13.46 -25.28 -5.01
N PHE A 263 -14.21 -24.77 -5.99
CA PHE A 263 -14.97 -25.63 -6.89
C PHE A 263 -14.09 -26.49 -7.82
N HIS A 264 -12.83 -26.10 -8.03
CA HIS A 264 -11.87 -26.93 -8.77
C HIS A 264 -11.30 -28.10 -7.95
N THR A 265 -11.60 -28.21 -6.65
CA THR A 265 -11.10 -29.29 -5.78
C THR A 265 -11.98 -30.55 -5.77
N GLY A 266 -13.10 -30.53 -6.47
CA GLY A 266 -14.07 -31.64 -6.46
C GLY A 266 -15.12 -31.56 -5.35
N VAL A 267 -15.24 -30.42 -4.66
CA VAL A 267 -16.33 -30.16 -3.71
C VAL A 267 -17.63 -29.91 -4.46
N LYS A 268 -18.75 -30.41 -3.95
CA LYS A 268 -20.08 -30.24 -4.52
C LYS A 268 -20.68 -28.87 -4.19
N ARG A 269 -20.60 -28.49 -2.93
CA ARG A 269 -21.25 -27.31 -2.39
C ARG A 269 -20.42 -26.65 -1.29
N ILE A 270 -20.48 -25.33 -1.25
CA ILE A 270 -19.76 -24.52 -0.27
C ILE A 270 -20.75 -23.58 0.42
N VAL A 271 -20.73 -23.57 1.76
CA VAL A 271 -21.41 -22.56 2.57
C VAL A 271 -20.34 -21.59 3.10
N LEU A 272 -20.12 -20.51 2.37
CA LEU A 272 -19.14 -19.47 2.70
C LEU A 272 -19.79 -18.43 3.62
N ARG A 273 -19.26 -18.28 4.84
CA ARG A 273 -19.66 -17.28 5.84
C ARG A 273 -18.72 -16.07 5.84
N SER A 274 -17.44 -16.31 5.57
CA SER A 274 -16.41 -15.26 5.41
C SER A 274 -15.36 -15.72 4.39
N PRO A 275 -14.73 -14.79 3.65
CA PRO A 275 -14.90 -13.34 3.68
C PRO A 275 -16.16 -12.84 2.97
N ALA A 276 -16.61 -11.64 3.31
CA ALA A 276 -17.50 -10.86 2.48
C ALA A 276 -16.68 -9.99 1.51
N TYR A 277 -17.27 -9.57 0.38
CA TYR A 277 -16.64 -8.64 -0.53
C TYR A 277 -16.36 -7.30 0.17
N LYS A 278 -15.14 -6.79 0.02
CA LYS A 278 -14.75 -5.50 0.59
C LYS A 278 -13.75 -4.80 -0.34
N VAL A 279 -14.08 -3.57 -0.71
CA VAL A 279 -13.18 -2.70 -1.48
C VAL A 279 -12.03 -2.25 -0.58
N LEU A 280 -10.81 -2.34 -1.09
CA LEU A 280 -9.61 -1.84 -0.47
C LEU A 280 -9.09 -0.60 -1.22
N GLU A 281 -8.52 0.35 -0.49
CA GLU A 281 -7.88 1.51 -1.09
C GLU A 281 -6.63 1.08 -1.88
N GLY A 282 -6.60 1.46 -3.16
CA GLY A 282 -5.53 1.08 -4.10
C GLY A 282 -4.50 2.19 -4.34
N GLY A 283 -4.36 3.16 -3.45
CA GLY A 283 -3.47 4.30 -3.66
C GLY A 283 -4.03 5.36 -4.61
N LYS A 284 -5.33 5.29 -4.93
CA LYS A 284 -6.05 6.32 -5.67
C LYS A 284 -6.45 7.45 -4.72
N ASN A 285 -6.77 8.61 -5.27
CA ASN A 285 -7.25 9.77 -4.51
C ASN A 285 -6.28 10.22 -3.38
N ASN A 286 -4.99 10.08 -3.59
CA ASN A 286 -3.96 10.50 -2.63
C ASN A 286 -4.01 9.77 -1.28
N ALA A 287 -4.69 8.64 -1.20
CA ALA A 287 -4.79 7.82 -0.01
C ALA A 287 -3.73 6.71 0.02
N ALA A 288 -3.31 6.32 1.22
CA ALA A 288 -2.41 5.19 1.41
C ALA A 288 -3.08 3.88 0.93
N PRO A 289 -2.41 3.05 0.12
CA PRO A 289 -2.94 1.78 -0.29
C PRO A 289 -3.10 0.83 0.90
N GLN A 290 -4.05 -0.09 0.76
CA GLN A 290 -4.33 -1.11 1.76
C GLN A 290 -3.96 -2.50 1.25
N ILE A 291 -3.67 -3.40 2.19
CA ILE A 291 -3.47 -4.82 1.92
C ILE A 291 -4.38 -5.66 2.81
N ALA A 292 -4.93 -6.72 2.26
CA ALA A 292 -5.70 -7.70 3.00
C ALA A 292 -4.77 -8.63 3.79
N LYS A 293 -5.00 -8.78 5.09
CA LYS A 293 -4.26 -9.68 5.97
C LYS A 293 -5.21 -10.73 6.56
N LEU A 294 -4.85 -12.01 6.39
CA LEU A 294 -5.61 -13.10 7.00
C LEU A 294 -5.58 -12.98 8.55
N GLY A 295 -6.77 -13.05 9.14
CA GLY A 295 -6.97 -13.20 10.57
C GLY A 295 -7.10 -14.68 10.96
N THR A 296 -8.34 -15.17 11.06
CA THR A 296 -8.63 -16.56 11.42
C THR A 296 -9.03 -17.39 10.19
N LYS A 297 -8.69 -18.69 10.24
CA LYS A 297 -9.05 -19.68 9.23
C LYS A 297 -9.86 -20.79 9.90
N THR A 298 -11.13 -20.97 9.48
CA THR A 298 -12.04 -22.02 9.96
C THR A 298 -12.61 -22.76 8.76
N ILE A 299 -12.19 -24.00 8.57
CA ILE A 299 -12.61 -24.86 7.45
C ILE A 299 -13.28 -26.09 8.05
N VAL A 300 -14.52 -26.38 7.66
CA VAL A 300 -15.29 -27.50 8.16
C VAL A 300 -15.67 -28.40 7.00
N ASN A 301 -15.37 -29.70 7.13
CA ASN A 301 -15.92 -30.72 6.26
C ASN A 301 -17.33 -31.07 6.75
N GLY A 302 -18.35 -30.74 5.95
CA GLY A 302 -19.75 -30.99 6.24
C GLY A 302 -20.21 -32.43 5.92
N GLY A 303 -19.30 -33.26 5.38
CA GLY A 303 -19.60 -34.64 5.00
C GLY A 303 -20.01 -34.79 3.53
N TYR A 304 -20.63 -35.90 3.23
CA TYR A 304 -21.08 -36.27 1.89
C TYR A 304 -22.52 -35.88 1.68
N GLU A 305 -22.85 -35.43 0.47
CA GLU A 305 -24.22 -35.09 0.05
C GLU A 305 -24.55 -35.81 -1.27
N ASP A 306 -25.73 -36.41 -1.34
CA ASP A 306 -26.33 -36.92 -2.57
C ASP A 306 -26.82 -35.77 -3.46
N GLU A 307 -27.05 -36.02 -4.77
CA GLU A 307 -27.64 -35.02 -5.67
C GLU A 307 -29.07 -34.65 -5.28
#